data_28a1fdd397b60f07e1006b0dccdb0354
#
_entry.id   28a1fdd397b60f07e1006b0dccdb0354
#
_cell.length_a   1.000
_cell.length_b   1.000
_cell.length_c   1.000
_cell.angle_alpha   90.00
_cell.angle_beta   90.00
_cell.angle_gamma   90.00
#
_symmetry.space_group_name_H-M   'P 1'
#
loop_
_entity.id
_entity.type
_entity.pdbx_description
1 polymer ?
#
loop_
_entity_poly.entity_id
_entity_poly.type
_entity_poly.pdbx_seq_one_letter_code
_entity_poly.pdbx_strand_id
1 'polypeptide(L)'
;MAARDQRPLALLLATVSRPAAERANAVVRTRMRILLVGDYPNDPRLGSTKVFHKLKEEFVSLGHDCECLFSDAIGDRPTQARLRWALGPALAARAIHRAIRERGPFDVLDVASAEGFVFGLERKVGVGRGIALISRSNGLEQLNYQRMLDDHTHGQLSKALWRRAWYPAVRLTQVAGAARLADRLLLLNKNDRAYAINRHWKAPGEIDVVAHGVSSRFLQDSPPPGAPRGGGILYCGTWTGVKGVDYLAAAFSALIARGAPDRLTILGGGCPEATIRSAFSTAAQANLTVLPRMSEDEVIQEYRRHDLLVFCSTYEGFGMVLLEAMSQGLPVISTPVGCATTLVKDNETGLLVPARNPERLSAAMEILGGDAGLRARLAERAFASVRGLTWRRCATQTLAVYGAAIDRVRAMVR
;
A
#
# COMPACT_ATOMS: atom_id res chain seq x y z
N MET A 1 51.17 -2.57 12.59
CA MET A 1 50.91 -1.22 12.05
C MET A 1 50.33 -1.35 10.68
N ALA A 2 49.03 -1.15 10.53
CA ALA A 2 48.36 -0.94 9.25
C ALA A 2 47.11 -0.12 9.57
N ALA A 3 47.10 1.15 9.19
CA ALA A 3 46.02 2.09 9.37
C ALA A 3 44.86 1.73 8.43
N ARG A 4 43.67 1.52 8.94
CA ARG A 4 42.43 1.38 8.16
C ARG A 4 41.95 2.78 7.77
N ASP A 5 41.87 2.99 6.47
CA ASP A 5 41.29 4.17 5.80
C ASP A 5 39.77 4.23 6.05
N GLN A 6 39.38 5.15 6.93
CA GLN A 6 37.97 5.49 7.16
C GLN A 6 37.62 6.68 6.26
N ARG A 7 37.15 6.43 5.03
CA ARG A 7 36.51 7.46 4.24
C ARG A 7 35.03 7.48 4.54
N PRO A 8 34.43 8.63 4.81
CA PRO A 8 33.04 8.71 5.27
C PRO A 8 32.03 8.46 4.14
N LEU A 9 31.02 7.69 4.49
CA LEU A 9 29.83 7.30 3.71
C LEU A 9 28.99 8.49 3.17
N ALA A 10 29.40 9.73 3.45
CA ALA A 10 28.66 10.94 3.07
C ALA A 10 28.74 11.30 1.58
N LEU A 11 29.69 10.75 0.82
CA LEU A 11 29.87 11.11 -0.60
C LEU A 11 28.98 10.30 -1.56
N LEU A 12 28.38 9.19 -1.12
CA LEU A 12 27.55 8.33 -1.99
C LEU A 12 26.07 8.79 -2.06
N LEU A 13 25.64 9.73 -1.23
CA LEU A 13 24.28 10.24 -1.22
C LEU A 13 24.10 11.55 -2.03
N ALA A 14 25.18 12.18 -2.46
CA ALA A 14 25.15 13.49 -3.13
C ALA A 14 25.00 13.43 -4.66
N THR A 15 25.14 12.27 -5.30
CA THR A 15 25.22 12.19 -6.77
C THR A 15 23.95 11.76 -7.50
N VAL A 16 22.83 11.52 -6.79
CA VAL A 16 21.58 11.03 -7.43
C VAL A 16 20.47 12.08 -7.52
N SER A 17 20.62 13.27 -6.92
CA SER A 17 19.46 14.15 -6.65
C SER A 17 19.26 15.35 -7.59
N ARG A 18 20.19 15.72 -8.46
CA ARG A 18 20.02 16.91 -9.30
C ARG A 18 19.35 16.74 -10.68
N PRO A 19 19.56 15.65 -11.46
CA PRO A 19 18.91 15.59 -12.77
C PRO A 19 17.40 15.25 -12.73
N ALA A 20 16.88 14.64 -11.66
CA ALA A 20 15.46 14.28 -11.56
C ALA A 20 14.54 15.46 -11.20
N ALA A 21 15.01 16.41 -10.39
CA ALA A 21 14.23 17.59 -9.99
C ALA A 21 14.09 18.60 -11.13
N GLU A 22 15.12 18.80 -11.94
CA GLU A 22 15.05 19.69 -13.12
C GLU A 22 14.20 19.11 -14.25
N ARG A 23 14.21 17.78 -14.45
CA ARG A 23 13.31 17.10 -15.40
C ARG A 23 11.86 17.11 -14.95
N ALA A 24 11.57 17.07 -13.65
CA ALA A 24 10.23 17.16 -13.11
C ALA A 24 9.55 18.51 -13.47
N ASN A 25 10.29 19.61 -13.49
CA ASN A 25 9.75 20.94 -13.83
C ASN A 25 9.47 21.12 -15.33
N ALA A 26 10.10 20.35 -16.23
CA ALA A 26 9.88 20.45 -17.68
C ALA A 26 8.69 19.61 -18.15
N VAL A 27 8.39 18.48 -17.48
CA VAL A 27 7.33 17.53 -17.88
C VAL A 27 5.91 18.00 -17.51
N VAL A 28 5.77 18.95 -16.58
CA VAL A 28 4.46 19.48 -16.13
C VAL A 28 3.76 20.36 -17.21
N ARG A 29 4.37 20.64 -18.35
CA ARG A 29 3.85 21.61 -19.35
C ARG A 29 2.91 21.05 -20.41
N THR A 30 2.75 19.76 -20.57
CA THR A 30 1.86 19.19 -21.61
C THR A 30 0.70 18.46 -20.94
N ARG A 31 -0.54 18.89 -21.21
CA ARG A 31 -1.76 18.19 -20.78
C ARG A 31 -1.74 16.75 -21.26
N MET A 32 -1.86 15.80 -20.35
CA MET A 32 -1.90 14.37 -20.64
C MET A 32 -3.33 13.86 -20.50
N ARG A 33 -3.70 12.89 -21.34
CA ARG A 33 -4.91 12.09 -21.19
C ARG A 33 -4.55 10.75 -20.57
N ILE A 34 -4.99 10.51 -19.34
CA ILE A 34 -4.60 9.39 -18.48
C ILE A 34 -5.80 8.47 -18.26
N LEU A 35 -5.62 7.18 -18.43
CA LEU A 35 -6.60 6.17 -18.04
C LEU A 35 -6.02 5.28 -16.94
N LEU A 36 -6.62 5.32 -15.75
CA LEU A 36 -6.34 4.42 -14.64
C LEU A 36 -7.26 3.21 -14.73
N VAL A 37 -6.70 2.01 -14.72
CA VAL A 37 -7.47 0.76 -14.87
C VAL A 37 -7.21 -0.17 -13.70
N GLY A 38 -8.24 -0.53 -12.96
CA GLY A 38 -8.12 -1.46 -11.83
C GLY A 38 -9.36 -2.30 -11.61
N ASP A 39 -9.16 -3.59 -11.44
CA ASP A 39 -10.22 -4.55 -11.16
C ASP A 39 -10.68 -4.49 -9.69
N TYR A 40 -11.12 -3.30 -9.24
CA TYR A 40 -11.59 -3.02 -7.89
C TYR A 40 -13.04 -2.53 -7.92
N PRO A 41 -13.86 -2.83 -6.88
CA PRO A 41 -15.15 -2.15 -6.71
C PRO A 41 -14.97 -0.63 -6.67
N ASN A 42 -15.86 0.13 -7.31
CA ASN A 42 -15.82 1.59 -7.27
C ASN A 42 -16.33 2.12 -5.92
N ASP A 43 -15.59 1.84 -4.85
CA ASP A 43 -15.87 2.31 -3.49
C ASP A 43 -14.64 3.03 -2.92
N PRO A 44 -14.67 4.37 -2.78
CA PRO A 44 -13.52 5.16 -2.31
C PRO A 44 -13.10 4.86 -0.86
N ARG A 45 -13.90 4.10 -0.11
CA ARG A 45 -13.56 3.63 1.25
C ARG A 45 -12.60 2.43 1.23
N LEU A 46 -12.41 1.79 0.07
CA LEU A 46 -11.46 0.70 -0.10
C LEU A 46 -10.08 1.25 -0.46
N GLY A 47 -9.03 0.76 0.19
CA GLY A 47 -7.67 1.30 0.06
C GLY A 47 -7.15 1.38 -1.38
N SER A 48 -7.32 0.33 -2.20
CA SER A 48 -6.88 0.32 -3.61
C SER A 48 -7.65 1.30 -4.48
N THR A 49 -8.97 1.40 -4.29
CA THR A 49 -9.85 2.32 -5.03
C THR A 49 -9.62 3.76 -4.60
N LYS A 50 -9.43 4.01 -3.30
CA LYS A 50 -9.06 5.33 -2.74
C LYS A 50 -7.82 5.90 -3.44
N VAL A 51 -6.81 5.07 -3.72
CA VAL A 51 -5.60 5.49 -4.46
C VAL A 51 -5.93 6.09 -5.83
N PHE A 52 -6.77 5.42 -6.61
CA PHE A 52 -7.14 5.89 -7.95
C PHE A 52 -7.97 7.17 -7.90
N HIS A 53 -8.92 7.28 -6.97
CA HIS A 53 -9.67 8.52 -6.78
C HIS A 53 -8.77 9.69 -6.40
N LYS A 54 -7.85 9.49 -5.44
CA LYS A 54 -6.92 10.54 -5.02
C LYS A 54 -5.93 10.94 -6.11
N LEU A 55 -5.40 9.98 -6.87
CA LEU A 55 -4.56 10.30 -8.02
C LEU A 55 -5.34 11.07 -9.10
N LYS A 56 -6.58 10.66 -9.41
CA LYS A 56 -7.44 11.38 -10.36
C LYS A 56 -7.69 12.82 -9.90
N GLU A 57 -8.08 13.03 -8.64
CA GLU A 57 -8.28 14.36 -8.06
C GLU A 57 -7.04 15.25 -8.26
N GLU A 58 -5.85 14.74 -7.93
CA GLU A 58 -4.61 15.49 -8.07
C GLU A 58 -4.19 15.70 -9.53
N PHE A 59 -4.35 14.72 -10.41
CA PHE A 59 -4.03 14.89 -11.83
C PHE A 59 -4.91 15.94 -12.48
N VAL A 60 -6.22 15.93 -12.20
CA VAL A 60 -7.14 16.96 -12.71
C VAL A 60 -6.77 18.34 -12.14
N SER A 61 -6.43 18.44 -10.86
CA SER A 61 -6.01 19.71 -10.25
C SER A 61 -4.67 20.23 -10.79
N LEU A 62 -3.84 19.35 -11.37
CA LEU A 62 -2.58 19.67 -12.06
C LEU A 62 -2.78 19.98 -13.56
N GLY A 63 -4.04 19.96 -14.06
CA GLY A 63 -4.37 20.33 -15.44
C GLY A 63 -4.33 19.17 -16.44
N HIS A 64 -4.33 17.92 -15.98
CA HIS A 64 -4.39 16.72 -16.82
C HIS A 64 -5.83 16.18 -16.91
N ASP A 65 -6.13 15.44 -17.99
CA ASP A 65 -7.37 14.69 -18.10
C ASP A 65 -7.14 13.29 -17.54
N CYS A 66 -7.97 12.87 -16.56
CA CYS A 66 -7.84 11.57 -15.95
C CYS A 66 -9.19 10.87 -15.80
N GLU A 67 -9.25 9.64 -16.26
CA GLU A 67 -10.39 8.76 -16.13
C GLU A 67 -10.02 7.47 -15.40
N CYS A 68 -11.04 6.81 -14.81
CA CYS A 68 -10.85 5.52 -14.14
C CYS A 68 -11.78 4.48 -14.73
N LEU A 69 -11.27 3.29 -14.95
CA LEU A 69 -12.05 2.08 -15.21
C LEU A 69 -11.95 1.17 -13.99
N PHE A 70 -13.06 1.01 -13.31
CA PHE A 70 -13.21 0.09 -12.19
C PHE A 70 -13.96 -1.18 -12.64
N SER A 71 -14.22 -2.07 -11.70
CA SER A 71 -14.81 -3.37 -11.95
C SER A 71 -16.16 -3.35 -12.65
N ASP A 72 -16.98 -2.36 -12.37
CA ASP A 72 -18.27 -2.10 -13.01
C ASP A 72 -18.14 -1.77 -14.50
N ALA A 73 -17.13 -1.00 -14.88
CA ALA A 73 -16.83 -0.64 -16.26
C ALA A 73 -16.12 -1.75 -17.05
N ILE A 74 -15.45 -2.70 -16.37
CA ILE A 74 -14.76 -3.83 -17.03
C ILE A 74 -15.77 -4.85 -17.59
N GLY A 75 -16.96 -4.94 -16.98
CA GLY A 75 -18.06 -5.77 -17.46
C GLY A 75 -18.31 -7.04 -16.65
N ASP A 76 -19.28 -7.84 -17.09
CA ASP A 76 -19.72 -9.05 -16.41
C ASP A 76 -18.59 -10.05 -16.21
N ARG A 77 -18.49 -10.55 -14.99
CA ARG A 77 -17.43 -11.45 -14.57
C ARG A 77 -17.95 -12.81 -14.22
N PRO A 78 -17.17 -13.85 -14.50
CA PRO A 78 -17.47 -15.16 -13.98
C PRO A 78 -17.55 -15.15 -12.45
N THR A 79 -18.57 -15.78 -11.89
CA THR A 79 -18.73 -15.96 -10.45
C THR A 79 -17.63 -16.86 -9.88
N GLN A 80 -17.15 -17.83 -10.66
CA GLN A 80 -16.05 -18.70 -10.28
C GLN A 80 -14.72 -17.93 -10.24
N ALA A 81 -14.07 -17.90 -9.10
CA ALA A 81 -12.82 -17.17 -8.87
C ALA A 81 -11.70 -17.53 -9.88
N ARG A 82 -11.59 -18.82 -10.27
CA ARG A 82 -10.58 -19.27 -11.25
C ARG A 82 -10.78 -18.62 -12.61
N LEU A 83 -12.00 -18.67 -13.13
CA LEU A 83 -12.33 -18.07 -14.42
C LEU A 83 -12.20 -16.54 -14.36
N ARG A 84 -12.63 -15.93 -13.28
CA ARG A 84 -12.48 -14.49 -13.09
C ARG A 84 -11.01 -14.05 -13.16
N TRP A 85 -10.10 -14.76 -12.51
CA TRP A 85 -8.68 -14.44 -12.59
C TRP A 85 -8.05 -14.76 -13.94
N ALA A 86 -8.44 -15.87 -14.58
CA ALA A 86 -7.92 -16.22 -15.91
C ALA A 86 -8.33 -15.21 -16.97
N LEU A 87 -9.60 -14.80 -16.97
CA LEU A 87 -10.21 -13.94 -17.99
C LEU A 87 -10.09 -12.44 -17.68
N GLY A 88 -9.80 -12.07 -16.42
CA GLY A 88 -9.70 -10.68 -15.97
C GLY A 88 -8.88 -9.79 -16.90
N PRO A 89 -7.64 -10.17 -17.27
CA PRO A 89 -6.82 -9.37 -18.18
C PRO A 89 -7.43 -9.17 -19.57
N ALA A 90 -8.15 -10.17 -20.10
CA ALA A 90 -8.83 -10.06 -21.40
C ALA A 90 -10.05 -9.13 -21.31
N LEU A 91 -10.81 -9.20 -20.23
CA LEU A 91 -11.93 -8.30 -19.99
C LEU A 91 -11.44 -6.85 -19.80
N ALA A 92 -10.34 -6.66 -19.08
CA ALA A 92 -9.70 -5.35 -18.92
C ALA A 92 -9.22 -4.79 -20.29
N ALA A 93 -8.58 -5.59 -21.14
CA ALA A 93 -8.17 -5.17 -22.48
C ALA A 93 -9.37 -4.75 -23.33
N ARG A 94 -10.49 -5.52 -23.31
CA ARG A 94 -11.74 -5.15 -24.00
C ARG A 94 -12.31 -3.81 -23.51
N ALA A 95 -12.28 -3.57 -22.19
CA ALA A 95 -12.74 -2.32 -21.60
C ALA A 95 -11.83 -1.14 -22.00
N ILE A 96 -10.52 -1.33 -22.04
CA ILE A 96 -9.54 -0.35 -22.53
C ILE A 96 -9.83 0.00 -24.00
N HIS A 97 -10.01 -1.00 -24.87
CA HIS A 97 -10.33 -0.75 -26.27
C HIS A 97 -11.66 -0.01 -26.47
N ARG A 98 -12.67 -0.34 -25.67
CA ARG A 98 -13.95 0.39 -25.67
C ARG A 98 -13.72 1.85 -25.29
N ALA A 99 -12.99 2.12 -24.20
CA ALA A 99 -12.68 3.48 -23.76
C ALA A 99 -11.91 4.28 -24.83
N ILE A 100 -10.94 3.65 -25.51
CA ILE A 100 -10.20 4.29 -26.60
C ILE A 100 -11.11 4.63 -27.78
N ARG A 101 -12.04 3.74 -28.17
CA ARG A 101 -12.97 4.01 -29.27
C ARG A 101 -13.99 5.10 -28.95
N GLU A 102 -14.53 5.10 -27.75
CA GLU A 102 -15.62 6.01 -27.35
C GLU A 102 -15.10 7.41 -26.98
N ARG A 103 -13.91 7.49 -26.41
CA ARG A 103 -13.38 8.71 -25.78
C ARG A 103 -12.12 9.27 -26.47
N GLY A 104 -11.59 8.54 -27.48
CA GLY A 104 -10.38 8.87 -28.21
C GLY A 104 -9.09 8.37 -27.50
N PRO A 105 -7.92 8.60 -28.14
CA PRO A 105 -6.66 8.06 -27.65
C PRO A 105 -6.27 8.67 -26.30
N PHE A 106 -5.65 7.84 -25.45
CA PHE A 106 -4.97 8.24 -24.23
C PHE A 106 -3.45 8.32 -24.48
N ASP A 107 -2.76 9.20 -23.73
CA ASP A 107 -1.30 9.23 -23.73
C ASP A 107 -0.73 8.11 -22.85
N VAL A 108 -1.42 7.79 -21.75
CA VAL A 108 -0.99 6.82 -20.73
C VAL A 108 -2.14 5.92 -20.29
N LEU A 109 -1.84 4.63 -20.22
CA LEU A 109 -2.62 3.62 -19.50
C LEU A 109 -1.85 3.19 -18.26
N ASP A 110 -2.36 3.51 -17.07
CA ASP A 110 -1.82 3.03 -15.80
C ASP A 110 -2.71 1.89 -15.29
N VAL A 111 -2.22 0.67 -15.41
CA VAL A 111 -3.01 -0.54 -15.25
C VAL A 111 -2.51 -1.34 -14.05
N ALA A 112 -3.45 -1.66 -13.16
CA ALA A 112 -3.13 -2.40 -11.93
C ALA A 112 -2.85 -3.88 -12.19
N SER A 113 -1.79 -4.39 -11.57
CA SER A 113 -1.48 -5.82 -11.46
C SER A 113 -1.52 -6.58 -12.81
N ALA A 114 -2.25 -7.69 -12.88
CA ALA A 114 -2.33 -8.55 -14.09
C ALA A 114 -3.23 -7.99 -15.20
N GLU A 115 -4.06 -6.99 -14.92
CA GLU A 115 -5.05 -6.45 -15.85
C GLU A 115 -4.39 -5.84 -17.11
N GLY A 116 -3.12 -5.45 -17.02
CA GLY A 116 -2.31 -4.98 -18.15
C GLY A 116 -1.73 -6.07 -19.05
N PHE A 117 -1.89 -7.36 -18.71
CA PHE A 117 -1.20 -8.46 -19.40
C PHE A 117 -1.63 -8.62 -20.85
N VAL A 118 -2.92 -8.74 -21.13
CA VAL A 118 -3.42 -8.98 -22.51
C VAL A 118 -3.20 -7.76 -23.37
N PHE A 119 -3.51 -6.55 -22.91
CA PHE A 119 -3.22 -5.33 -23.67
C PHE A 119 -1.70 -5.18 -23.96
N GLY A 120 -0.85 -5.55 -23.01
CA GLY A 120 0.59 -5.58 -23.18
C GLY A 120 1.05 -6.55 -24.27
N LEU A 121 0.39 -7.71 -24.44
CA LEU A 121 0.64 -8.65 -25.56
C LEU A 121 0.18 -8.07 -26.90
N GLU A 122 -1.01 -7.46 -26.95
CA GLU A 122 -1.55 -6.82 -28.16
C GLU A 122 -0.65 -5.70 -28.66
N ARG A 123 0.02 -4.96 -27.77
CA ARG A 123 1.03 -3.96 -28.15
C ARG A 123 2.22 -4.55 -28.90
N LYS A 124 2.60 -5.81 -28.66
CA LYS A 124 3.69 -6.49 -29.40
C LYS A 124 3.34 -6.69 -30.87
N VAL A 125 2.06 -6.85 -31.20
CA VAL A 125 1.58 -7.00 -32.58
C VAL A 125 1.05 -5.68 -33.19
N GLY A 126 1.29 -4.56 -32.50
CA GLY A 126 1.05 -3.23 -33.07
C GLY A 126 -0.15 -2.47 -32.50
N VAL A 127 -1.02 -3.11 -31.74
CA VAL A 127 -2.22 -2.46 -31.20
C VAL A 127 -1.81 -1.51 -30.05
N GLY A 128 -2.20 -0.23 -30.14
CA GLY A 128 -1.93 0.75 -29.10
C GLY A 128 -0.44 1.09 -28.89
N ARG A 129 0.42 0.93 -29.89
CA ARG A 129 1.87 1.21 -29.80
C ARG A 129 2.22 2.63 -29.40
N GLY A 130 1.37 3.60 -29.74
CA GLY A 130 1.57 5.01 -29.39
C GLY A 130 1.21 5.39 -27.96
N ILE A 131 0.64 4.47 -27.16
CA ILE A 131 0.16 4.72 -25.80
C ILE A 131 1.18 4.16 -24.81
N ALA A 132 1.62 4.97 -23.84
CA ALA A 132 2.50 4.51 -22.77
C ALA A 132 1.75 3.58 -21.79
N LEU A 133 2.29 2.40 -21.53
CA LEU A 133 1.71 1.41 -20.61
C LEU A 133 2.53 1.35 -19.32
N ILE A 134 1.88 1.66 -18.22
CA ILE A 134 2.42 1.54 -16.88
C ILE A 134 1.79 0.33 -16.20
N SER A 135 2.59 -0.54 -15.62
CA SER A 135 2.10 -1.58 -14.69
C SER A 135 2.23 -1.05 -13.27
N ARG A 136 1.11 -0.87 -12.59
CA ARG A 136 1.06 -0.42 -11.20
C ARG A 136 0.81 -1.59 -10.27
N SER A 137 1.58 -1.68 -9.17
CA SER A 137 1.31 -2.63 -8.10
C SER A 137 0.88 -1.89 -6.82
N ASN A 138 -0.23 -2.30 -6.24
CA ASN A 138 -0.66 -1.91 -4.89
C ASN A 138 -0.17 -2.90 -3.82
N GLY A 139 0.85 -3.68 -4.16
CA GLY A 139 1.45 -4.78 -3.41
C GLY A 139 1.60 -6.00 -4.32
N LEU A 140 2.79 -6.62 -4.33
CA LEU A 140 3.09 -7.74 -5.21
C LEU A 140 2.32 -9.00 -4.80
N GLU A 141 1.46 -9.49 -5.68
CA GLU A 141 0.68 -10.72 -5.46
C GLU A 141 1.59 -11.92 -5.16
N GLN A 142 2.81 -11.96 -5.72
CA GLN A 142 3.81 -12.98 -5.46
C GLN A 142 4.26 -13.02 -4.00
N LEU A 143 4.55 -11.87 -3.42
CA LEU A 143 4.97 -11.77 -2.03
C LEU A 143 3.81 -12.09 -1.07
N ASN A 144 2.60 -11.64 -1.39
CA ASN A 144 1.40 -12.04 -0.64
C ASN A 144 1.13 -13.55 -0.75
N TYR A 145 1.39 -14.15 -1.90
CA TYR A 145 1.29 -15.60 -2.08
C TYR A 145 2.34 -16.36 -1.25
N GLN A 146 3.60 -15.91 -1.24
CA GLN A 146 4.64 -16.47 -0.39
C GLN A 146 4.24 -16.41 1.09
N ARG A 147 3.81 -15.24 1.55
CA ARG A 147 3.28 -15.07 2.90
C ARG A 147 2.16 -16.07 3.22
N MET A 148 1.23 -16.28 2.28
CA MET A 148 0.14 -17.25 2.45
C MET A 148 0.66 -18.68 2.59
N LEU A 149 1.73 -19.05 1.90
CA LEU A 149 2.38 -20.36 2.05
C LEU A 149 3.05 -20.49 3.41
N ASP A 150 3.72 -19.43 3.87
CA ASP A 150 4.35 -19.39 5.20
C ASP A 150 3.30 -19.54 6.31
N ASP A 151 2.16 -18.84 6.22
CA ASP A 151 1.06 -18.97 7.19
C ASP A 151 0.48 -20.40 7.23
N HIS A 152 0.46 -21.09 6.08
CA HIS A 152 0.02 -22.48 6.01
C HIS A 152 0.98 -23.43 6.74
N THR A 153 2.29 -23.21 6.63
CA THR A 153 3.30 -24.03 7.33
C THR A 153 3.23 -23.85 8.85
N HIS A 154 2.71 -22.70 9.32
CA HIS A 154 2.46 -22.41 10.73
C HIS A 154 1.05 -22.81 11.21
N GLY A 155 0.33 -23.64 10.45
CA GLY A 155 -0.95 -24.24 10.88
C GLY A 155 -2.20 -23.35 10.77
N GLN A 156 -2.07 -22.15 10.20
CA GLN A 156 -3.15 -21.15 10.22
C GLN A 156 -4.15 -21.19 9.04
N LEU A 157 -3.96 -22.07 8.03
CA LEU A 157 -4.84 -22.08 6.86
C LEU A 157 -4.96 -23.46 6.20
N SER A 158 -6.17 -24.04 6.20
CA SER A 158 -6.59 -25.04 5.24
C SER A 158 -7.06 -24.36 3.95
N LYS A 159 -6.21 -24.14 2.96
CA LYS A 159 -6.66 -23.66 1.65
C LYS A 159 -6.45 -24.70 0.59
N ALA A 160 -7.48 -24.84 -0.28
CA ALA A 160 -7.57 -25.86 -1.30
C ALA A 160 -6.28 -26.02 -2.13
N LEU A 161 -5.85 -27.27 -2.33
CA LEU A 161 -4.65 -27.66 -3.08
C LEU A 161 -4.52 -26.99 -4.45
N TRP A 162 -5.65 -26.66 -5.11
CA TRP A 162 -5.66 -25.95 -6.39
C TRP A 162 -5.02 -24.55 -6.32
N ARG A 163 -5.09 -23.83 -5.17
CA ARG A 163 -4.43 -22.54 -5.01
C ARG A 163 -2.91 -22.65 -5.07
N ARG A 164 -2.35 -23.81 -4.70
CA ARG A 164 -0.90 -24.03 -4.72
C ARG A 164 -0.35 -24.19 -6.14
N ALA A 165 -1.10 -24.79 -7.05
CA ALA A 165 -0.63 -25.04 -8.41
C ALA A 165 -1.21 -24.02 -9.42
N TRP A 166 -2.52 -23.85 -9.42
CA TRP A 166 -3.19 -23.06 -10.44
C TRP A 166 -2.95 -21.54 -10.28
N TYR A 167 -3.01 -21.02 -9.06
CA TYR A 167 -2.84 -19.59 -8.81
C TYR A 167 -1.47 -19.07 -9.26
N PRO A 168 -0.33 -19.70 -8.90
CA PRO A 168 0.96 -19.28 -9.43
C PRO A 168 1.09 -19.49 -10.94
N ALA A 169 0.59 -20.61 -11.48
CA ALA A 169 0.71 -20.91 -12.91
C ALA A 169 -0.06 -19.92 -13.81
N VAL A 170 -1.20 -19.43 -13.35
CA VAL A 170 -2.04 -18.51 -14.13
C VAL A 170 -1.89 -17.07 -13.64
N ARG A 171 -2.35 -16.77 -12.45
CA ARG A 171 -2.44 -15.37 -11.97
C ARG A 171 -1.06 -14.73 -11.77
N LEU A 172 -0.14 -15.41 -11.09
CA LEU A 172 1.19 -14.83 -10.85
C LEU A 172 2.01 -14.70 -12.14
N THR A 173 1.79 -15.60 -13.12
CA THR A 173 2.38 -15.47 -14.46
C THR A 173 1.83 -14.25 -15.20
N GLN A 174 0.53 -13.99 -15.12
CA GLN A 174 -0.08 -12.80 -15.72
C GLN A 174 0.45 -11.50 -15.08
N VAL A 175 0.60 -11.47 -13.75
CA VAL A 175 1.17 -10.32 -13.03
C VAL A 175 2.60 -10.04 -13.49
N ALA A 176 3.45 -11.07 -13.50
CA ALA A 176 4.83 -10.94 -13.96
C ALA A 176 4.91 -10.58 -15.45
N GLY A 177 4.01 -11.11 -16.27
CA GLY A 177 3.89 -10.77 -17.68
C GLY A 177 3.48 -9.33 -17.91
N ALA A 178 2.47 -8.83 -17.19
CA ALA A 178 2.05 -7.44 -17.24
C ALA A 178 3.21 -6.49 -16.90
N ALA A 179 3.95 -6.78 -15.82
CA ALA A 179 5.11 -6.01 -15.43
C ALA A 179 6.20 -5.99 -16.51
N ARG A 180 6.50 -7.14 -17.15
CA ARG A 180 7.50 -7.24 -18.22
C ARG A 180 7.09 -6.53 -19.50
N LEU A 181 5.81 -6.53 -19.84
CA LEU A 181 5.26 -5.95 -21.07
C LEU A 181 5.05 -4.44 -20.99
N ALA A 182 4.89 -3.88 -19.81
CA ALA A 182 4.72 -2.44 -19.60
C ALA A 182 6.00 -1.66 -19.95
N ASP A 183 5.91 -0.37 -20.24
CA ASP A 183 7.05 0.51 -20.46
C ASP A 183 7.76 0.83 -19.15
N ARG A 184 6.99 0.98 -18.05
CA ARG A 184 7.51 1.20 -16.70
C ARG A 184 6.72 0.37 -15.69
N LEU A 185 7.41 -0.04 -14.62
CA LEU A 185 6.80 -0.71 -13.47
C LEU A 185 6.80 0.25 -12.27
N LEU A 186 5.62 0.54 -11.72
CA LEU A 186 5.45 1.44 -10.60
C LEU A 186 5.09 0.65 -9.34
N LEU A 187 5.93 0.73 -8.32
CA LEU A 187 5.86 0.00 -7.07
C LEU A 187 5.78 0.97 -5.88
N LEU A 188 5.46 0.46 -4.70
CA LEU A 188 5.19 1.26 -3.52
C LEU A 188 6.34 1.26 -2.50
N ASN A 189 7.23 0.28 -2.55
CA ASN A 189 8.29 0.13 -1.57
C ASN A 189 9.55 -0.51 -2.19
N LYS A 190 10.66 -0.40 -1.46
CA LYS A 190 11.98 -0.90 -1.91
C LYS A 190 12.06 -2.42 -1.95
N ASN A 191 11.30 -3.12 -1.10
CA ASN A 191 11.30 -4.58 -1.05
C ASN A 191 10.66 -5.17 -2.31
N ASP A 192 9.51 -4.61 -2.71
CA ASP A 192 8.84 -4.98 -3.96
C ASP A 192 9.77 -4.71 -5.18
N ARG A 193 10.48 -3.57 -5.15
CA ARG A 193 11.45 -3.23 -6.19
C ARG A 193 12.60 -4.25 -6.25
N ALA A 194 13.19 -4.61 -5.11
CA ALA A 194 14.25 -5.60 -5.05
C ALA A 194 13.77 -6.96 -5.57
N TYR A 195 12.56 -7.37 -5.19
CA TYR A 195 11.94 -8.59 -5.69
C TYR A 195 11.80 -8.58 -7.22
N ALA A 196 11.26 -7.50 -7.80
CA ALA A 196 11.06 -7.38 -9.25
C ALA A 196 12.40 -7.41 -10.02
N ILE A 197 13.45 -6.76 -9.49
CA ILE A 197 14.81 -6.81 -10.06
C ILE A 197 15.36 -8.23 -10.02
N ASN A 198 15.32 -8.90 -8.86
CA ASN A 198 15.84 -10.25 -8.68
C ASN A 198 15.12 -11.28 -9.56
N ARG A 199 13.86 -11.01 -9.92
CA ARG A 199 13.07 -11.85 -10.84
C ARG A 199 13.19 -11.43 -12.31
N HIS A 200 14.05 -10.48 -12.63
CA HIS A 200 14.26 -9.97 -13.98
C HIS A 200 12.97 -9.53 -14.68
N TRP A 201 12.07 -8.86 -13.93
CA TRP A 201 10.84 -8.34 -14.53
C TRP A 201 11.11 -7.12 -15.40
N LYS A 202 12.00 -6.25 -14.95
CA LYS A 202 12.41 -5.02 -15.62
C LYS A 202 13.86 -4.67 -15.26
N ALA A 203 14.50 -3.89 -16.10
CA ALA A 203 15.78 -3.26 -15.75
C ALA A 203 15.59 -2.29 -14.57
N PRO A 204 16.59 -2.12 -13.69
CA PRO A 204 16.47 -1.24 -12.52
C PRO A 204 16.02 0.19 -12.82
N GLY A 205 16.40 0.75 -13.99
CA GLY A 205 16.01 2.07 -14.46
C GLY A 205 14.58 2.17 -15.02
N GLU A 206 13.87 1.05 -15.16
CA GLU A 206 12.48 0.97 -15.63
C GLU A 206 11.49 0.70 -14.48
N ILE A 207 11.99 0.66 -13.24
CA ILE A 207 11.20 0.41 -12.03
C ILE A 207 11.24 1.64 -11.14
N ASP A 208 10.08 2.25 -10.92
CA ASP A 208 9.92 3.40 -10.05
C ASP A 208 9.27 3.02 -8.73
N VAL A 209 9.68 3.68 -7.65
CA VAL A 209 9.05 3.55 -6.34
C VAL A 209 8.43 4.88 -5.99
N VAL A 210 7.09 4.90 -5.94
CA VAL A 210 6.31 6.09 -5.59
C VAL A 210 5.42 5.77 -4.40
N ALA A 211 5.78 6.32 -3.26
CA ALA A 211 5.02 6.18 -2.03
C ALA A 211 3.68 6.92 -2.12
N HIS A 212 2.61 6.33 -1.60
CA HIS A 212 1.33 7.00 -1.44
C HIS A 212 1.43 8.22 -0.51
N GLY A 213 0.44 9.08 -0.57
CA GLY A 213 0.31 10.23 0.29
C GLY A 213 -0.91 10.11 1.22
N VAL A 214 -1.03 11.06 2.14
CA VAL A 214 -2.25 11.30 2.91
C VAL A 214 -3.04 12.45 2.33
N SER A 215 -4.35 12.47 2.55
CA SER A 215 -5.20 13.62 2.24
C SER A 215 -4.78 14.83 3.07
N SER A 216 -4.97 16.03 2.53
CA SER A 216 -4.68 17.29 3.25
C SER A 216 -5.39 17.36 4.60
N ARG A 217 -6.57 16.75 4.73
CA ARG A 217 -7.32 16.63 5.99
C ARG A 217 -6.52 16.00 7.13
N PHE A 218 -5.70 14.99 6.83
CA PHE A 218 -4.81 14.36 7.83
C PHE A 218 -3.64 15.28 8.25
N LEU A 219 -3.37 16.34 7.50
CA LEU A 219 -2.28 17.27 7.80
C LEU A 219 -2.80 18.58 8.39
N GLN A 220 -4.13 18.82 8.30
CA GLN A 220 -4.80 19.96 8.90
C GLN A 220 -5.20 19.63 10.33
N ASP A 221 -5.06 20.56 11.24
CA ASP A 221 -5.52 20.47 12.64
C ASP A 221 -5.03 19.23 13.39
N SER A 222 -3.84 18.72 13.03
CA SER A 222 -3.24 17.62 13.77
C SER A 222 -2.96 18.05 15.21
N PRO A 223 -3.38 17.27 16.23
CA PRO A 223 -3.08 17.62 17.61
C PRO A 223 -1.55 17.61 17.83
N PRO A 224 -1.06 18.39 18.79
CA PRO A 224 0.34 18.34 19.15
C PRO A 224 0.77 16.89 19.37
N PRO A 225 1.89 16.43 18.81
CA PRO A 225 2.38 15.09 19.02
C PRO A 225 2.57 14.82 20.52
N GLY A 226 2.09 13.66 20.99
CA GLY A 226 2.20 13.27 22.39
C GLY A 226 1.17 13.89 23.36
N ALA A 227 0.19 14.64 22.87
CA ALA A 227 -0.92 15.08 23.71
C ALA A 227 -1.60 13.87 24.38
N PRO A 228 -1.98 13.96 25.67
CA PRO A 228 -2.73 12.91 26.35
C PRO A 228 -4.06 12.65 25.62
N ARG A 229 -4.38 11.38 25.37
CA ARG A 229 -5.57 11.00 24.58
C ARG A 229 -6.54 10.11 25.35
N GLY A 230 -6.03 9.10 26.05
CA GLY A 230 -6.79 8.25 26.98
C GLY A 230 -7.72 7.23 26.35
N GLY A 231 -7.65 7.03 25.02
CA GLY A 231 -8.50 6.09 24.29
C GLY A 231 -7.95 4.68 24.20
N GLY A 232 -6.75 4.43 24.72
CA GLY A 232 -6.11 3.12 24.67
C GLY A 232 -5.51 2.78 23.30
N ILE A 233 -5.57 1.49 22.95
CA ILE A 233 -4.94 0.93 21.76
C ILE A 233 -5.93 0.93 20.60
N LEU A 234 -5.49 1.37 19.40
CA LEU A 234 -6.27 1.30 18.17
C LEU A 234 -5.68 0.27 17.22
N TYR A 235 -6.54 -0.56 16.65
CA TYR A 235 -6.32 -1.28 15.43
C TYR A 235 -7.27 -0.75 14.35
N CYS A 236 -6.75 -0.46 13.14
CA CYS A 236 -7.56 0.00 12.02
C CYS A 236 -7.28 -0.86 10.78
N GLY A 237 -8.31 -1.55 10.27
CA GLY A 237 -8.21 -2.40 9.08
C GLY A 237 -9.17 -3.57 9.05
N THR A 238 -9.23 -4.26 7.90
CA THR A 238 -10.06 -5.46 7.75
C THR A 238 -9.58 -6.60 8.65
N TRP A 239 -10.53 -7.35 9.23
CA TRP A 239 -10.23 -8.49 10.09
C TRP A 239 -9.89 -9.72 9.25
N THR A 240 -8.63 -9.83 8.82
CA THR A 240 -8.14 -10.91 7.96
C THR A 240 -6.73 -11.34 8.39
N GLY A 241 -6.37 -12.61 8.18
CA GLY A 241 -5.07 -13.15 8.60
C GLY A 241 -3.86 -12.37 8.06
N VAL A 242 -3.94 -11.78 6.85
CA VAL A 242 -2.86 -10.93 6.30
C VAL A 242 -2.59 -9.70 7.16
N LYS A 243 -3.58 -9.23 7.88
CA LYS A 243 -3.47 -8.08 8.80
C LYS A 243 -2.95 -8.47 10.19
N GLY A 244 -2.63 -9.76 10.40
CA GLY A 244 -2.05 -10.24 11.65
C GLY A 244 -3.02 -10.27 12.83
N VAL A 245 -4.32 -10.35 12.56
CA VAL A 245 -5.38 -10.26 13.57
C VAL A 245 -5.29 -11.37 14.62
N ASP A 246 -4.85 -12.57 14.24
CA ASP A 246 -4.69 -13.68 15.18
C ASP A 246 -3.57 -13.39 16.18
N TYR A 247 -2.49 -12.77 15.73
CA TYR A 247 -1.37 -12.33 16.59
C TYR A 247 -1.77 -11.16 17.48
N LEU A 248 -2.59 -10.23 16.97
CA LEU A 248 -3.16 -9.14 17.75
C LEU A 248 -4.04 -9.69 18.89
N ALA A 249 -4.94 -10.62 18.56
CA ALA A 249 -5.84 -11.22 19.53
C ALA A 249 -5.08 -11.96 20.64
N ALA A 250 -4.08 -12.77 20.26
CA ALA A 250 -3.23 -13.46 21.22
C ALA A 250 -2.42 -12.47 22.09
N ALA A 251 -1.81 -11.44 21.48
CA ALA A 251 -1.01 -10.43 22.18
C ALA A 251 -1.82 -9.63 23.19
N PHE A 252 -3.01 -9.16 22.79
CA PHE A 252 -3.90 -8.38 23.66
C PHE A 252 -4.50 -9.25 24.78
N SER A 253 -4.89 -10.50 24.46
CA SER A 253 -5.35 -11.45 25.50
C SER A 253 -4.28 -11.71 26.55
N ALA A 254 -3.03 -11.85 26.16
CA ALA A 254 -1.90 -12.02 27.07
C ALA A 254 -1.62 -10.76 27.89
N LEU A 255 -1.80 -9.56 27.31
CA LEU A 255 -1.66 -8.29 28.01
C LEU A 255 -2.68 -8.17 29.13
N ILE A 256 -3.96 -8.43 28.84
CA ILE A 256 -5.04 -8.40 29.83
C ILE A 256 -4.85 -9.47 30.92
N ALA A 257 -4.37 -10.66 30.56
CA ALA A 257 -4.10 -11.73 31.54
C ALA A 257 -3.01 -11.35 32.56
N ARG A 258 -2.14 -10.39 32.24
CA ARG A 258 -1.14 -9.82 33.16
C ARG A 258 -1.67 -8.65 34.01
N GLY A 259 -2.98 -8.34 33.86
CA GLY A 259 -3.63 -7.30 34.67
C GLY A 259 -3.48 -5.87 34.12
N ALA A 260 -3.05 -5.70 32.87
CA ALA A 260 -2.99 -4.39 32.24
C ALA A 260 -4.40 -3.80 32.06
N PRO A 261 -4.62 -2.51 32.39
CA PRO A 261 -5.93 -1.86 32.29
C PRO A 261 -6.28 -1.36 30.88
N ASP A 262 -5.60 -1.89 29.86
CA ASP A 262 -5.71 -1.40 28.50
C ASP A 262 -7.06 -1.71 27.85
N ARG A 263 -7.46 -0.84 26.92
CA ARG A 263 -8.61 -1.01 26.02
C ARG A 263 -8.12 -1.14 24.59
N LEU A 264 -8.81 -1.96 23.80
CA LEU A 264 -8.50 -2.13 22.37
C LEU A 264 -9.74 -1.79 21.53
N THR A 265 -9.59 -0.85 20.64
CA THR A 265 -10.60 -0.51 19.64
C THR A 265 -10.21 -1.14 18.30
N ILE A 266 -11.12 -1.92 17.72
CA ILE A 266 -11.01 -2.51 16.39
C ILE A 266 -11.90 -1.71 15.43
N LEU A 267 -11.29 -0.98 14.51
CA LEU A 267 -12.00 -0.14 13.56
C LEU A 267 -11.97 -0.75 12.14
N GLY A 268 -13.14 -0.91 11.53
CA GLY A 268 -13.25 -1.27 10.11
C GLY A 268 -13.05 -2.75 9.80
N GLY A 269 -13.26 -3.65 10.76
CA GLY A 269 -13.03 -5.10 10.62
C GLY A 269 -13.69 -5.74 9.39
N GLY A 270 -14.88 -5.27 9.00
CA GLY A 270 -15.55 -5.73 7.78
C GLY A 270 -16.13 -7.15 7.86
N CYS A 271 -16.29 -7.67 9.08
CA CYS A 271 -16.97 -8.93 9.40
C CYS A 271 -17.85 -8.73 10.65
N PRO A 272 -18.73 -9.66 11.00
CA PRO A 272 -19.56 -9.57 12.22
C PRO A 272 -18.72 -9.40 13.48
N GLU A 273 -19.18 -8.56 14.40
CA GLU A 273 -18.51 -8.30 15.68
C GLU A 273 -18.25 -9.57 16.48
N ALA A 274 -19.20 -10.53 16.48
CA ALA A 274 -19.04 -11.81 17.14
C ALA A 274 -17.79 -12.59 16.64
N THR A 275 -17.49 -12.51 15.33
CA THR A 275 -16.30 -13.12 14.75
C THR A 275 -15.02 -12.48 15.28
N ILE A 276 -15.03 -11.16 15.47
CA ILE A 276 -13.88 -10.45 16.04
C ILE A 276 -13.71 -10.83 17.51
N ARG A 277 -14.78 -10.73 18.30
CA ARG A 277 -14.74 -11.02 19.74
C ARG A 277 -14.31 -12.44 20.04
N SER A 278 -14.78 -13.41 19.27
CA SER A 278 -14.43 -14.84 19.48
C SER A 278 -12.95 -15.16 19.31
N ALA A 279 -12.16 -14.28 18.68
CA ALA A 279 -10.71 -14.45 18.57
C ALA A 279 -9.95 -14.14 19.87
N PHE A 280 -10.58 -13.45 20.82
CA PHE A 280 -9.97 -13.03 22.08
C PHE A 280 -10.40 -13.89 23.26
N SER A 281 -9.56 -13.95 24.30
CA SER A 281 -9.96 -14.58 25.57
C SER A 281 -11.17 -13.89 26.20
N THR A 282 -11.95 -14.62 26.99
CA THR A 282 -13.15 -14.07 27.65
C THR A 282 -12.84 -12.82 28.47
N ALA A 283 -11.72 -12.79 29.20
CA ALA A 283 -11.28 -11.63 29.96
C ALA A 283 -10.98 -10.42 29.07
N ALA A 284 -10.34 -10.64 27.91
CA ALA A 284 -10.00 -9.56 26.99
C ALA A 284 -11.23 -8.98 26.27
N GLN A 285 -12.28 -9.78 26.06
CA GLN A 285 -13.50 -9.34 25.38
C GLN A 285 -14.20 -8.17 26.09
N ALA A 286 -14.10 -8.08 27.42
CA ALA A 286 -14.66 -6.98 28.22
C ALA A 286 -13.97 -5.61 27.91
N ASN A 287 -12.75 -5.65 27.40
CA ASN A 287 -11.95 -4.47 27.08
C ASN A 287 -11.93 -4.13 25.57
N LEU A 288 -12.82 -4.76 24.76
CA LEU A 288 -12.91 -4.52 23.32
C LEU A 288 -14.02 -3.56 22.97
N THR A 289 -13.71 -2.63 22.08
CA THR A 289 -14.68 -1.84 21.32
C THR A 289 -14.54 -2.20 19.83
N VAL A 290 -15.65 -2.53 19.16
CA VAL A 290 -15.64 -2.85 17.72
C VAL A 290 -16.43 -1.77 17.00
N LEU A 291 -15.79 -1.10 16.06
CA LEU A 291 -16.37 -0.01 15.29
C LEU A 291 -16.50 -0.42 13.81
N PRO A 292 -17.55 -0.01 13.11
CA PRO A 292 -17.75 -0.28 11.70
C PRO A 292 -16.72 0.48 10.84
N ARG A 293 -16.80 0.33 9.52
CA ARG A 293 -16.10 1.22 8.60
C ARG A 293 -16.68 2.63 8.69
N MET A 294 -15.81 3.61 8.75
CA MET A 294 -16.12 5.01 8.97
C MET A 294 -15.67 5.86 7.79
N SER A 295 -16.18 7.08 7.72
CA SER A 295 -15.69 8.14 6.83
C SER A 295 -14.26 8.56 7.22
N GLU A 296 -13.58 9.27 6.33
CA GLU A 296 -12.22 9.76 6.58
C GLU A 296 -12.18 10.68 7.82
N ASP A 297 -13.18 11.54 8.01
CA ASP A 297 -13.25 12.47 9.14
C ASP A 297 -13.43 11.71 10.47
N GLU A 298 -14.28 10.70 10.49
CA GLU A 298 -14.48 9.85 11.69
C GLU A 298 -13.21 9.05 12.02
N VAL A 299 -12.51 8.53 11.01
CA VAL A 299 -11.22 7.84 11.18
C VAL A 299 -10.17 8.77 11.77
N ILE A 300 -10.11 10.04 11.31
CA ILE A 300 -9.22 11.06 11.89
C ILE A 300 -9.53 11.26 13.40
N GLN A 301 -10.81 11.32 13.78
CA GLN A 301 -11.18 11.45 15.20
C GLN A 301 -10.72 10.23 16.02
N GLU A 302 -10.82 9.04 15.46
CA GLU A 302 -10.33 7.84 16.16
C GLU A 302 -8.79 7.87 16.30
N TYR A 303 -8.03 8.30 15.30
CA TYR A 303 -6.58 8.49 15.46
C TYR A 303 -6.25 9.55 16.51
N ARG A 304 -7.07 10.60 16.66
CA ARG A 304 -6.87 11.67 17.65
C ARG A 304 -7.25 11.24 19.09
N ARG A 305 -8.15 10.30 19.23
CA ARG A 305 -8.67 9.82 20.52
C ARG A 305 -7.76 8.80 21.18
N HIS A 306 -7.09 7.94 20.41
CA HIS A 306 -6.34 6.79 20.92
C HIS A 306 -4.89 7.15 21.29
N ASP A 307 -4.30 6.36 22.18
CA ASP A 307 -2.94 6.58 22.68
C ASP A 307 -1.85 6.00 21.78
N LEU A 308 -2.16 4.91 21.07
CA LEU A 308 -1.25 4.26 20.12
C LEU A 308 -2.01 3.45 19.08
N LEU A 309 -1.35 3.26 17.92
CA LEU A 309 -1.82 2.34 16.87
C LEU A 309 -0.99 1.07 16.88
N VAL A 310 -1.66 -0.08 16.72
CA VAL A 310 -1.02 -1.36 16.41
C VAL A 310 -1.24 -1.71 14.94
N PHE A 311 -0.14 -1.90 14.22
CA PHE A 311 -0.09 -2.29 12.82
C PHE A 311 0.71 -3.58 12.68
N CYS A 312 0.04 -4.73 12.85
CA CYS A 312 0.66 -6.05 12.98
C CYS A 312 0.55 -6.92 11.71
N SER A 313 0.37 -6.31 10.55
CA SER A 313 0.23 -7.01 9.27
C SER A 313 1.40 -7.95 8.98
N THR A 314 1.12 -9.08 8.35
CA THR A 314 2.17 -10.03 7.89
C THR A 314 2.62 -9.74 6.46
N TYR A 315 1.85 -8.98 5.71
CA TYR A 315 2.19 -8.42 4.40
C TYR A 315 1.36 -7.16 4.12
N GLU A 316 1.99 -6.17 3.50
CA GLU A 316 1.36 -4.96 2.96
C GLU A 316 2.05 -4.50 1.68
N GLY A 317 1.25 -3.99 0.74
CA GLY A 317 1.79 -3.24 -0.38
C GLY A 317 2.34 -1.89 0.08
N PHE A 318 1.50 -1.12 0.79
CA PHE A 318 1.91 0.15 1.38
C PHE A 318 1.58 0.25 2.87
N GLY A 319 0.31 0.16 3.27
CA GLY A 319 -0.12 0.33 4.66
C GLY A 319 -0.56 1.78 4.95
N MET A 320 -1.57 2.26 4.24
CA MET A 320 -2.10 3.63 4.38
C MET A 320 -2.41 4.01 5.81
N VAL A 321 -3.01 3.08 6.57
CA VAL A 321 -3.38 3.26 7.99
C VAL A 321 -2.19 3.70 8.85
N LEU A 322 -1.01 3.14 8.59
CA LEU A 322 0.22 3.50 9.32
C LEU A 322 0.61 4.96 9.04
N LEU A 323 0.63 5.35 7.75
CA LEU A 323 0.94 6.71 7.35
C LEU A 323 -0.11 7.71 7.87
N GLU A 324 -1.39 7.36 7.83
CA GLU A 324 -2.50 8.17 8.34
C GLU A 324 -2.35 8.40 9.86
N ALA A 325 -2.08 7.35 10.64
CA ALA A 325 -1.87 7.45 12.09
C ALA A 325 -0.65 8.32 12.44
N MET A 326 0.49 8.09 11.78
CA MET A 326 1.70 8.90 11.98
C MET A 326 1.46 10.39 11.63
N SER A 327 0.64 10.69 10.61
CA SER A 327 0.29 12.06 10.22
C SER A 327 -0.64 12.75 11.21
N GLN A 328 -1.29 11.99 12.09
CA GLN A 328 -2.07 12.50 13.23
C GLN A 328 -1.28 12.49 14.55
N GLY A 329 0.04 12.30 14.46
CA GLY A 329 0.90 12.25 15.65
C GLY A 329 0.55 11.12 16.60
N LEU A 330 0.00 10.00 16.11
CA LEU A 330 -0.30 8.82 16.88
C LEU A 330 0.95 7.92 16.92
N PRO A 331 1.48 7.54 18.09
CA PRO A 331 2.58 6.59 18.21
C PRO A 331 2.18 5.23 17.64
N VAL A 332 3.13 4.53 17.03
CA VAL A 332 2.84 3.28 16.33
C VAL A 332 3.72 2.12 16.79
N ILE A 333 3.10 0.94 16.91
CA ILE A 333 3.77 -0.35 16.97
C ILE A 333 3.54 -1.03 15.64
N SER A 334 4.60 -1.42 14.94
CA SER A 334 4.48 -1.94 13.58
C SER A 334 5.34 -3.18 13.35
N THR A 335 4.88 -4.05 12.47
CA THR A 335 5.73 -5.05 11.82
C THR A 335 6.47 -4.42 10.63
N PRO A 336 7.65 -4.92 10.21
CA PRO A 336 8.44 -4.33 9.13
C PRO A 336 7.90 -4.72 7.74
N VAL A 337 6.68 -4.27 7.40
CA VAL A 337 6.01 -4.53 6.11
C VAL A 337 5.55 -3.25 5.43
N GLY A 338 5.43 -3.25 4.11
CA GLY A 338 4.97 -2.10 3.34
C GLY A 338 5.78 -0.83 3.61
N CYS A 339 5.10 0.29 3.87
CA CYS A 339 5.74 1.57 4.17
C CYS A 339 6.47 1.59 5.52
N ALA A 340 6.13 0.68 6.45
CA ALA A 340 6.83 0.59 7.74
C ALA A 340 8.33 0.36 7.57
N THR A 341 8.75 -0.39 6.54
CA THR A 341 10.17 -0.63 6.23
C THR A 341 10.98 0.63 5.95
N THR A 342 10.30 1.74 5.68
CA THR A 342 10.92 3.03 5.37
C THR A 342 10.58 4.10 6.41
N LEU A 343 9.33 4.09 6.90
CA LEU A 343 8.81 5.15 7.76
C LEU A 343 9.03 4.87 9.25
N VAL A 344 9.03 3.61 9.65
CA VAL A 344 9.23 3.24 11.06
C VAL A 344 10.68 2.83 11.27
N LYS A 345 11.38 3.62 12.06
CA LYS A 345 12.68 3.30 12.60
C LYS A 345 12.50 2.94 14.06
N ASP A 346 12.98 1.75 14.44
CA ASP A 346 12.77 1.22 15.79
C ASP A 346 13.32 2.17 16.85
N ASN A 347 12.52 2.42 17.90
CA ASN A 347 12.80 3.36 18.98
C ASN A 347 13.06 4.83 18.55
N GLU A 348 12.86 5.17 17.25
CA GLU A 348 12.98 6.56 16.77
C GLU A 348 11.63 7.13 16.34
N THR A 349 10.90 6.45 15.44
CA THR A 349 9.63 6.91 14.89
C THR A 349 8.48 5.93 15.16
N GLY A 350 8.72 4.89 15.96
CA GLY A 350 7.78 3.87 16.38
C GLY A 350 8.52 2.69 16.97
N LEU A 351 7.79 1.66 17.38
CA LEU A 351 8.37 0.37 17.79
C LEU A 351 8.19 -0.65 16.67
N LEU A 352 9.26 -1.36 16.31
CA LEU A 352 9.21 -2.46 15.37
C LEU A 352 9.20 -3.80 16.11
N VAL A 353 8.25 -4.65 15.75
CA VAL A 353 8.15 -6.02 16.27
C VAL A 353 8.21 -7.02 15.11
N PRO A 354 8.79 -8.21 15.31
CA PRO A 354 8.73 -9.26 14.29
C PRO A 354 7.29 -9.62 13.98
N ALA A 355 6.98 -9.85 12.69
CA ALA A 355 5.70 -10.41 12.31
C ALA A 355 5.51 -11.81 12.93
N ARG A 356 4.26 -12.21 13.19
CA ARG A 356 3.91 -13.51 13.77
C ARG A 356 4.49 -13.76 15.18
N ASN A 357 4.71 -12.70 15.95
CA ASN A 357 5.24 -12.80 17.30
C ASN A 357 4.34 -12.06 18.31
N PRO A 358 3.31 -12.74 18.85
CA PRO A 358 2.38 -12.11 19.78
C PRO A 358 3.03 -11.72 21.09
N GLU A 359 4.07 -12.42 21.56
CA GLU A 359 4.79 -12.10 22.79
C GLU A 359 5.50 -10.74 22.69
N ARG A 360 6.23 -10.51 21.57
CA ARG A 360 6.89 -9.23 21.32
C ARG A 360 5.89 -8.12 21.08
N LEU A 361 4.77 -8.43 20.42
CA LEU A 361 3.69 -7.45 20.21
C LEU A 361 3.07 -7.04 21.54
N SER A 362 2.78 -8.00 22.43
CA SER A 362 2.23 -7.76 23.77
C SER A 362 3.19 -6.93 24.63
N ALA A 363 4.49 -7.24 24.62
CA ALA A 363 5.52 -6.48 25.34
C ALA A 363 5.62 -5.03 24.81
N ALA A 364 5.56 -4.83 23.50
CA ALA A 364 5.58 -3.49 22.92
C ALA A 364 4.34 -2.67 23.28
N MET A 365 3.14 -3.30 23.35
CA MET A 365 1.91 -2.66 23.83
C MET A 365 2.07 -2.21 25.28
N GLU A 366 2.61 -3.08 26.14
CA GLU A 366 2.83 -2.79 27.56
C GLU A 366 3.80 -1.62 27.75
N ILE A 367 4.96 -1.65 27.06
CA ILE A 367 5.97 -0.58 27.11
C ILE A 367 5.37 0.75 26.65
N LEU A 368 4.73 0.76 25.48
CA LEU A 368 4.22 2.00 24.91
C LEU A 368 2.95 2.48 25.61
N GLY A 369 2.13 1.58 26.17
CA GLY A 369 0.98 1.89 27.00
C GLY A 369 1.39 2.55 28.31
N GLY A 370 2.44 2.07 28.95
CA GLY A 370 2.91 2.54 30.26
C GLY A 370 3.76 3.81 30.23
N ASP A 371 4.40 4.18 29.11
CA ASP A 371 5.34 5.29 29.02
C ASP A 371 4.83 6.43 28.11
N ALA A 372 4.20 7.43 28.71
CA ALA A 372 3.70 8.62 28.01
C ALA A 372 4.83 9.47 27.39
N GLY A 373 6.01 9.52 28.03
CA GLY A 373 7.16 10.24 27.53
C GLY A 373 7.72 9.60 26.26
N LEU A 374 7.77 8.25 26.23
CA LEU A 374 8.17 7.50 25.04
C LEU A 374 7.16 7.73 23.92
N ARG A 375 5.84 7.63 24.21
CA ARG A 375 4.78 7.92 23.22
C ARG A 375 4.98 9.29 22.58
N ALA A 376 5.13 10.34 23.39
CA ALA A 376 5.33 11.71 22.91
C ALA A 376 6.54 11.83 21.99
N ARG A 377 7.67 11.32 22.39
CA ARG A 377 8.93 11.39 21.66
C ARG A 377 8.86 10.65 20.31
N LEU A 378 8.30 9.43 20.29
CA LEU A 378 8.14 8.66 19.06
C LEU A 378 7.12 9.33 18.11
N ALA A 379 5.99 9.81 18.63
CA ALA A 379 4.96 10.50 17.87
C ALA A 379 5.47 11.77 17.18
N GLU A 380 6.23 12.59 17.88
CA GLU A 380 6.82 13.82 17.32
C GLU A 380 7.75 13.52 16.14
N ARG A 381 8.65 12.57 16.30
CA ARG A 381 9.57 12.16 15.23
C ARG A 381 8.85 11.51 14.05
N ALA A 382 7.86 10.65 14.33
CA ALA A 382 7.02 10.03 13.32
C ALA A 382 6.29 11.08 12.50
N PHE A 383 5.60 12.01 13.16
CA PHE A 383 4.87 13.10 12.53
C PHE A 383 5.78 13.96 11.62
N ALA A 384 6.95 14.37 12.12
CA ALA A 384 7.92 15.14 11.35
C ALA A 384 8.36 14.39 10.07
N SER A 385 8.55 13.07 10.16
CA SER A 385 9.03 12.25 9.03
C SER A 385 8.02 12.08 7.89
N VAL A 386 6.72 12.26 8.15
CA VAL A 386 5.65 11.99 7.16
C VAL A 386 4.98 13.24 6.59
N ARG A 387 5.26 14.44 7.11
CA ARG A 387 4.62 15.70 6.69
C ARG A 387 4.70 15.98 5.18
N GLY A 388 5.76 15.53 4.52
CA GLY A 388 5.94 15.68 3.07
C GLY A 388 5.25 14.62 2.22
N LEU A 389 4.62 13.60 2.81
CA LEU A 389 3.98 12.51 2.09
C LEU A 389 2.52 12.85 1.75
N THR A 390 2.33 13.72 0.76
CA THR A 390 1.01 14.18 0.29
C THR A 390 0.61 13.49 -1.00
N TRP A 391 -0.70 13.46 -1.30
CA TRP A 391 -1.18 12.98 -2.60
C TRP A 391 -0.68 13.84 -3.75
N ARG A 392 -0.53 15.14 -3.55
CA ARG A 392 0.09 16.07 -4.53
C ARG A 392 1.51 15.61 -4.89
N ARG A 393 2.35 15.30 -3.90
CA ARG A 393 3.70 14.75 -4.14
C ARG A 393 3.64 13.42 -4.89
N CYS A 394 2.76 12.50 -4.46
CA CYS A 394 2.57 11.21 -5.12
C CYS A 394 2.18 11.39 -6.59
N ALA A 395 1.21 12.25 -6.88
CA ALA A 395 0.76 12.54 -8.23
C ALA A 395 1.87 13.16 -9.08
N THR A 396 2.61 14.15 -8.56
CA THR A 396 3.73 14.79 -9.28
C THR A 396 4.82 13.78 -9.65
N GLN A 397 5.18 12.90 -8.72
CA GLN A 397 6.15 11.83 -8.98
C GLN A 397 5.62 10.82 -10.00
N THR A 398 4.35 10.47 -9.93
CA THR A 398 3.70 9.57 -10.89
C THR A 398 3.67 10.19 -12.30
N LEU A 399 3.36 11.49 -12.43
CA LEU A 399 3.40 12.20 -13.71
C LEU A 399 4.80 12.23 -14.33
N ALA A 400 5.84 12.34 -13.51
CA ALA A 400 7.22 12.24 -14.01
C ALA A 400 7.52 10.84 -14.60
N VAL A 401 7.01 9.77 -13.96
CA VAL A 401 7.10 8.40 -14.52
C VAL A 401 6.35 8.30 -15.84
N TYR A 402 5.16 8.90 -15.93
CA TYR A 402 4.37 8.90 -17.16
C TYR A 402 5.09 9.63 -18.30
N GLY A 403 5.66 10.80 -18.02
CA GLY A 403 6.44 11.56 -18.99
C GLY A 403 7.60 10.74 -19.57
N ALA A 404 8.37 10.10 -18.70
CA ALA A 404 9.47 9.23 -19.13
C ALA A 404 9.01 8.03 -19.98
N ALA A 405 7.82 7.48 -19.69
CA ALA A 405 7.24 6.40 -20.50
C ALA A 405 6.77 6.90 -21.87
N ILE A 406 6.11 8.05 -21.93
CA ILE A 406 5.65 8.67 -23.18
C ILE A 406 6.85 8.99 -24.09
N ASP A 407 7.91 9.59 -23.56
CA ASP A 407 9.11 9.93 -24.31
C ASP A 407 9.77 8.68 -24.93
N ARG A 408 9.83 7.60 -24.14
CA ARG A 408 10.33 6.31 -24.63
C ARG A 408 9.48 5.76 -25.78
N VAL A 409 8.16 5.76 -25.63
CA VAL A 409 7.24 5.26 -26.66
C VAL A 409 7.35 6.09 -27.94
N ARG A 410 7.40 7.42 -27.83
CA ARG A 410 7.59 8.33 -28.97
C ARG A 410 8.92 8.10 -29.70
N ALA A 411 9.98 7.79 -28.96
CA ALA A 411 11.27 7.47 -29.53
C ALA A 411 11.30 6.12 -30.28
N MET A 412 10.43 5.16 -29.91
CA MET A 412 10.31 3.86 -30.59
C MET A 412 9.41 3.89 -31.83
N VAL A 413 8.54 4.87 -31.96
CA VAL A 413 7.58 5.01 -33.08
C VAL A 413 8.16 5.87 -34.22
N ARG A 414 9.15 6.69 -33.90
CA ARG A 414 9.97 7.44 -34.89
C ARG A 414 11.01 6.52 -35.54
#